data_e2c9d1d6281c4b7fa5ab29d0305fc286
#
_entry.id   e2c9d1d6281c4b7fa5ab29d0305fc286
#
_cell.length_a   1.000
_cell.length_b   1.000
_cell.length_c   1.000
_cell.angle_alpha   90.00
_cell.angle_beta   90.00
_cell.angle_gamma   90.00
#
_symmetry.space_group_name_H-M   'P 1'
#
loop_
_entity.id
_entity.type
_entity.pdbx_description
1 polymer ?
#
loop_
_entity_poly.entity_id
_entity_poly.type
_entity_poly.pdbx_seq_one_letter_code
_entity_poly.pdbx_strand_id
1 'polypeptide(L)'
;MAATEAGDDEPRSQWIKNMFLPTSDRRLMEEVLAVMLSAPPDVAASAVRGVLEFDSPAAAALCTAPALHLAASPPRMPPASIRERLPNIVDGCTVGAGHFNQLEVPDQVNAMIEAFLRHYV
;
A
#
# COMPACT_ATOMS: atom_id res chain seq x y z
N MET A 1 20.05 -4.50 36.24
CA MET A 1 20.13 -4.58 34.77
C MET A 1 18.73 -4.88 34.29
N ALA A 2 18.01 -3.84 33.90
CA ALA A 2 16.63 -3.96 33.45
C ALA A 2 16.61 -4.63 32.06
N ALA A 3 15.91 -5.76 31.96
CA ALA A 3 15.52 -6.30 30.67
C ALA A 3 14.61 -5.25 30.03
N THR A 4 15.04 -4.70 28.91
CA THR A 4 14.24 -3.85 28.07
C THR A 4 13.08 -4.71 27.59
N GLU A 5 11.89 -4.44 28.05
CA GLU A 5 10.66 -4.98 27.51
C GLU A 5 10.66 -4.67 26.02
N ALA A 6 10.95 -5.66 25.20
CA ALA A 6 10.62 -5.62 23.79
C ALA A 6 9.09 -5.50 23.76
N GLY A 7 8.59 -4.29 23.52
CA GLY A 7 7.17 -4.07 23.35
C GLY A 7 6.65 -5.10 22.35
N ASP A 8 5.51 -5.68 22.67
CA ASP A 8 4.89 -6.74 21.90
C ASP A 8 4.57 -6.23 20.49
N ASP A 9 5.54 -6.40 19.56
CA ASP A 9 5.41 -6.05 18.15
C ASP A 9 4.51 -7.03 17.36
N GLU A 10 3.95 -8.03 18.06
CA GLU A 10 3.13 -9.07 17.41
C GLU A 10 1.89 -8.52 16.68
N PRO A 11 1.09 -7.58 17.23
CA PRO A 11 -0.03 -7.01 16.49
C PRO A 11 0.41 -6.27 15.22
N ARG A 12 1.51 -5.55 15.29
CA ARG A 12 2.09 -4.82 14.17
C ARG A 12 2.67 -5.78 13.13
N SER A 13 3.39 -6.80 13.58
CA SER A 13 3.90 -7.88 12.74
C SER A 13 2.78 -8.59 12.00
N GLN A 14 1.71 -8.96 12.68
CA GLN A 14 0.55 -9.62 12.09
C GLN A 14 -0.16 -8.71 11.08
N TRP A 15 -0.30 -7.42 11.38
CA TRP A 15 -0.88 -6.45 10.45
C TRP A 15 -0.07 -6.34 9.15
N ILE A 16 1.26 -6.32 9.24
CA ILE A 16 2.14 -6.29 8.05
C ILE A 16 2.02 -7.61 7.27
N LYS A 17 2.05 -8.77 7.94
CA LYS A 17 1.91 -10.08 7.29
C LYS A 17 0.59 -10.20 6.52
N ASN A 18 -0.50 -9.63 7.04
CA ASN A 18 -1.81 -9.61 6.39
C ASN A 18 -1.85 -8.73 5.11
N MET A 19 -0.79 -7.99 4.81
CA MET A 19 -0.66 -7.24 3.55
C MET A 19 -0.20 -8.11 2.38
N PHE A 20 0.32 -9.32 2.67
CA PHE A 20 0.74 -10.30 1.68
C PHE A 20 -0.35 -11.33 1.43
N LEU A 21 -0.28 -12.00 0.27
CA LEU A 21 -1.11 -13.16 -0.02
C LEU A 21 -0.50 -14.43 0.61
N PRO A 22 -1.30 -15.47 0.82
CA PRO A 22 -0.75 -16.77 1.26
C PRO A 22 0.27 -17.37 0.29
N THR A 23 0.22 -16.95 -0.97
CA THR A 23 1.11 -17.38 -2.06
C THR A 23 2.29 -16.45 -2.30
N SER A 24 2.39 -15.33 -1.55
CA SER A 24 3.50 -14.38 -1.68
C SER A 24 4.84 -15.01 -1.30
N ASP A 25 5.91 -14.49 -1.89
CA ASP A 25 7.27 -14.94 -1.57
C ASP A 25 7.58 -14.66 -0.10
N ARG A 26 7.91 -15.73 0.63
CA ARG A 26 8.15 -15.66 2.06
C ARG A 26 9.38 -14.83 2.42
N ARG A 27 10.44 -14.93 1.63
CA ARG A 27 11.67 -14.19 1.88
C ARG A 27 11.44 -12.69 1.71
N LEU A 28 10.74 -12.29 0.66
CA LEU A 28 10.34 -10.90 0.45
C LEU A 28 9.47 -10.38 1.61
N MET A 29 8.52 -11.17 2.07
CA MET A 29 7.68 -10.82 3.22
C MET A 29 8.53 -10.61 4.49
N GLU A 30 9.50 -11.48 4.76
CA GLU A 30 10.40 -11.37 5.91
C GLU A 30 11.30 -10.12 5.82
N GLU A 31 11.79 -9.79 4.62
CA GLU A 31 12.57 -8.58 4.38
C GLU A 31 11.76 -7.29 4.61
N VAL A 32 10.54 -7.23 4.08
CA VAL A 32 9.63 -6.09 4.29
C VAL A 32 9.24 -5.96 5.76
N LEU A 33 8.95 -7.08 6.42
CA LEU A 33 8.62 -7.11 7.84
C LEU A 33 9.76 -6.53 8.68
N ALA A 34 11.00 -6.97 8.44
CA ALA A 34 12.17 -6.47 9.14
C ALA A 34 12.36 -4.95 8.97
N VAL A 35 12.20 -4.45 7.73
CA VAL A 35 12.30 -3.01 7.43
C VAL A 35 11.18 -2.23 8.14
N MET A 36 9.95 -2.68 8.06
CA MET A 36 8.82 -1.96 8.68
C MET A 36 8.88 -1.97 10.22
N LEU A 37 9.34 -3.07 10.82
CA LEU A 37 9.50 -3.16 12.27
C LEU A 37 10.71 -2.39 12.79
N SER A 38 11.67 -2.03 11.94
CA SER A 38 12.81 -1.20 12.36
C SER A 38 12.43 0.24 12.72
N ALA A 39 11.28 0.72 12.24
CA ALA A 39 10.80 2.05 12.62
C ALA A 39 10.36 2.08 14.09
N PRO A 40 10.75 3.10 14.87
CA PRO A 40 10.28 3.24 16.25
C PRO A 40 8.75 3.22 16.35
N PRO A 41 8.17 2.58 17.37
CA PRO A 41 6.70 2.42 17.49
C PRO A 41 5.92 3.74 17.49
N ASP A 42 6.46 4.77 18.11
CA ASP A 42 5.86 6.12 18.17
C ASP A 42 5.85 6.79 16.79
N VAL A 43 6.92 6.61 16.00
CA VAL A 43 7.00 7.10 14.62
C VAL A 43 5.98 6.39 13.74
N ALA A 44 5.89 5.06 13.85
CA ALA A 44 4.91 4.28 13.09
C ALA A 44 3.47 4.67 13.47
N ALA A 45 3.17 4.84 14.77
CA ALA A 45 1.87 5.27 15.24
C ALA A 45 1.51 6.69 14.75
N SER A 46 2.48 7.60 14.73
CA SER A 46 2.30 8.96 14.21
C SER A 46 2.01 8.96 12.70
N ALA A 47 2.71 8.14 11.94
CA ALA A 47 2.46 8.00 10.50
C ALA A 47 1.05 7.48 10.21
N VAL A 48 0.60 6.44 10.92
CA VAL A 48 -0.77 5.91 10.78
C VAL A 48 -1.80 6.97 11.13
N ARG A 49 -1.59 7.72 12.21
CA ARG A 49 -2.47 8.84 12.58
C ARG A 49 -2.56 9.88 11.47
N GLY A 50 -1.42 10.28 10.88
CA GLY A 50 -1.40 11.22 9.76
C GLY A 50 -2.20 10.75 8.56
N VAL A 51 -2.19 9.44 8.26
CA VAL A 51 -3.03 8.86 7.20
C VAL A 51 -4.52 8.95 7.56
N LEU A 52 -4.89 8.68 8.82
CA LEU A 52 -6.28 8.72 9.26
C LEU A 52 -6.85 10.15 9.31
N GLU A 53 -6.01 11.12 9.64
CA GLU A 53 -6.40 12.54 9.75
C GLU A 53 -6.34 13.27 8.39
N PHE A 54 -5.78 12.65 7.36
CA PHE A 54 -5.63 13.25 6.03
C PHE A 54 -6.99 13.45 5.34
N ASP A 55 -7.28 14.69 4.97
CA ASP A 55 -8.49 15.04 4.20
C ASP A 55 -8.35 14.63 2.72
N SER A 56 -8.54 13.34 2.48
CA SER A 56 -8.43 12.80 1.11
C SER A 56 -9.50 13.31 0.14
N PRO A 57 -10.76 13.61 0.54
CA PRO A 57 -11.73 14.25 -0.33
C PRO A 57 -11.30 15.65 -0.79
N ALA A 58 -10.80 16.48 0.12
CA ALA A 58 -10.31 17.82 -0.23
C ALA A 58 -9.11 17.75 -1.17
N ALA A 59 -8.16 16.86 -0.90
CA ALA A 59 -7.00 16.65 -1.78
C ALA A 59 -7.40 16.12 -3.16
N ALA A 60 -8.35 15.19 -3.24
CA ALA A 60 -8.85 14.66 -4.50
C ALA A 60 -9.54 15.72 -5.34
N ALA A 61 -10.30 16.64 -4.72
CA ALA A 61 -10.95 17.75 -5.43
C ALA A 61 -9.98 18.70 -6.10
N LEU A 62 -8.74 18.79 -5.63
CA LEU A 62 -7.67 19.60 -6.21
C LEU A 62 -6.86 18.87 -7.30
N CYS A 63 -7.06 17.57 -7.45
CA CYS A 63 -6.32 16.77 -8.42
C CYS A 63 -6.90 16.94 -9.82
N THR A 64 -6.17 17.65 -10.68
CA THR A 64 -6.54 17.87 -12.10
C THR A 64 -5.71 17.02 -13.06
N ALA A 65 -4.66 16.37 -12.56
CA ALA A 65 -3.80 15.50 -13.36
C ALA A 65 -4.47 14.15 -13.67
N PRO A 66 -4.12 13.50 -14.79
CA PRO A 66 -4.46 12.09 -14.97
C PRO A 66 -3.96 11.26 -13.80
N ALA A 67 -4.76 10.33 -13.31
CA ALA A 67 -4.42 9.51 -12.16
C ALA A 67 -4.63 8.02 -12.45
N LEU A 68 -3.71 7.19 -12.00
CA LEU A 68 -3.77 5.74 -12.07
C LEU A 68 -3.80 5.15 -10.65
N HIS A 69 -4.75 4.29 -10.40
CA HIS A 69 -4.81 3.45 -9.20
C HIS A 69 -4.40 2.02 -9.56
N LEU A 70 -3.35 1.52 -8.95
CA LEU A 70 -2.91 0.13 -9.09
C LEU A 70 -3.25 -0.65 -7.82
N ALA A 71 -4.35 -1.38 -7.86
CA ALA A 71 -4.82 -2.16 -6.73
C ALA A 71 -4.07 -3.48 -6.57
N ALA A 72 -4.02 -3.96 -5.33
CA ALA A 72 -3.69 -5.34 -5.00
C ALA A 72 -4.82 -6.30 -5.44
N SER A 73 -4.55 -7.59 -5.49
CA SER A 73 -5.54 -8.64 -5.76
C SER A 73 -5.71 -9.55 -4.53
N PRO A 74 -6.85 -9.52 -3.83
CA PRO A 74 -8.01 -8.65 -4.02
C PRO A 74 -7.74 -7.20 -3.59
N PRO A 75 -8.46 -6.22 -4.19
CA PRO A 75 -8.30 -4.83 -3.81
C PRO A 75 -8.78 -4.58 -2.38
N ARG A 76 -7.99 -3.86 -1.60
CA ARG A 76 -8.35 -3.49 -0.21
C ARG A 76 -9.43 -2.43 -0.13
N MET A 77 -9.49 -1.56 -1.14
CA MET A 77 -10.50 -0.52 -1.25
C MET A 77 -11.32 -0.77 -2.53
N PRO A 78 -12.65 -0.76 -2.44
CA PRO A 78 -13.49 -0.92 -3.63
C PRO A 78 -13.18 0.19 -4.66
N PRO A 79 -12.98 -0.14 -5.94
CA PRO A 79 -12.74 0.86 -6.99
C PRO A 79 -13.81 1.96 -7.06
N ALA A 80 -15.05 1.63 -6.75
CA ALA A 80 -16.17 2.59 -6.71
C ALA A 80 -15.90 3.75 -5.72
N SER A 81 -15.39 3.46 -4.52
CA SER A 81 -15.09 4.48 -3.51
C SER A 81 -13.99 5.46 -3.96
N ILE A 82 -13.07 5.03 -4.79
CA ILE A 82 -12.03 5.88 -5.35
C ILE A 82 -12.60 6.74 -6.48
N ARG A 83 -13.44 6.18 -7.35
CA ARG A 83 -14.09 6.90 -8.45
C ARG A 83 -15.07 7.96 -7.99
N GLU A 84 -15.70 7.79 -6.84
CA GLU A 84 -16.54 8.84 -6.24
C GLU A 84 -15.74 10.12 -5.95
N ARG A 85 -14.46 9.98 -5.64
CA ARG A 85 -13.56 11.11 -5.31
C ARG A 85 -12.75 11.59 -6.51
N LEU A 86 -12.37 10.68 -7.39
CA LEU A 86 -11.59 10.92 -8.61
C LEU A 86 -12.31 10.27 -9.81
N PRO A 87 -13.33 10.92 -10.39
CA PRO A 87 -14.17 10.31 -11.43
C PRO A 87 -13.41 9.82 -12.68
N ASN A 88 -12.31 10.49 -12.99
CA ASN A 88 -11.48 10.20 -14.18
C ASN A 88 -10.28 9.29 -13.89
N ILE A 89 -10.24 8.67 -12.71
CA ILE A 89 -9.16 7.75 -12.37
C ILE A 89 -9.19 6.51 -13.26
N VAL A 90 -8.03 6.08 -13.70
CA VAL A 90 -7.84 4.79 -14.38
C VAL A 90 -7.56 3.74 -13.32
N ASP A 91 -8.32 2.67 -13.31
CA ASP A 91 -8.13 1.56 -12.37
C ASP A 91 -7.42 0.40 -13.03
N GLY A 92 -6.36 -0.08 -12.38
CA GLY A 92 -5.68 -1.31 -12.69
C GLY A 92 -5.59 -2.21 -11.46
N CYS A 93 -5.47 -3.51 -11.67
CA CYS A 93 -5.29 -4.49 -10.61
C CYS A 93 -4.21 -5.48 -11.00
N THR A 94 -3.22 -5.68 -10.15
CA THR A 94 -2.19 -6.70 -10.36
C THR A 94 -2.74 -8.09 -10.05
N VAL A 95 -2.15 -9.11 -10.65
CA VAL A 95 -2.51 -10.52 -10.45
C VAL A 95 -1.45 -11.21 -9.62
N GLY A 96 -1.86 -11.92 -8.57
CA GLY A 96 -0.95 -12.75 -7.77
C GLY A 96 -0.05 -11.96 -6.82
N ALA A 97 -0.43 -10.74 -6.44
CA ALA A 97 0.33 -9.91 -5.51
C ALA A 97 -0.57 -9.24 -4.48
N GLY A 98 -0.06 -9.04 -3.29
CA GLY A 98 -0.73 -8.33 -2.20
C GLY A 98 -0.50 -6.81 -2.26
N HIS A 99 -0.47 -6.20 -1.07
CA HIS A 99 -0.35 -4.75 -0.93
C HIS A 99 0.97 -4.19 -1.49
N PHE A 100 2.02 -4.98 -1.43
CA PHE A 100 3.34 -4.61 -1.94
C PHE A 100 3.55 -5.06 -3.39
N ASN A 101 2.54 -4.89 -4.24
CA ASN A 101 2.57 -5.35 -5.62
C ASN A 101 3.78 -4.83 -6.41
N GLN A 102 4.26 -3.62 -6.13
CA GLN A 102 5.46 -3.06 -6.73
C GLN A 102 6.75 -3.85 -6.40
N LEU A 103 6.75 -4.60 -5.31
CA LEU A 103 7.85 -5.48 -4.91
C LEU A 103 7.62 -6.93 -5.33
N GLU A 104 6.37 -7.39 -5.29
CA GLU A 104 5.99 -8.77 -5.58
C GLU A 104 5.95 -9.06 -7.10
N VAL A 105 5.43 -8.10 -7.88
CA VAL A 105 5.25 -8.22 -9.34
C VAL A 105 5.68 -6.94 -10.08
N PRO A 106 6.94 -6.50 -9.94
CA PRO A 106 7.41 -5.22 -10.48
C PRO A 106 7.20 -5.10 -11.99
N ASP A 107 7.35 -6.19 -12.74
CA ASP A 107 7.17 -6.17 -14.19
C ASP A 107 5.72 -5.86 -14.58
N GLN A 108 4.72 -6.40 -13.87
CA GLN A 108 3.33 -6.02 -14.08
C GLN A 108 3.08 -4.55 -13.77
N VAL A 109 3.55 -4.09 -12.61
CA VAL A 109 3.37 -2.70 -12.17
C VAL A 109 4.00 -1.74 -13.17
N ASN A 110 5.23 -1.99 -13.59
CA ASN A 110 5.94 -1.15 -14.56
C ASN A 110 5.23 -1.12 -15.91
N ALA A 111 4.80 -2.27 -16.44
CA ALA A 111 4.07 -2.33 -17.70
C ALA A 111 2.74 -1.56 -17.64
N MET A 112 2.04 -1.63 -16.51
CA MET A 112 0.79 -0.89 -16.31
C MET A 112 1.03 0.62 -16.23
N ILE A 113 2.09 1.06 -15.54
CA ILE A 113 2.50 2.48 -15.48
C ILE A 113 2.87 2.98 -16.88
N GLU A 114 3.69 2.23 -17.63
CA GLU A 114 4.07 2.59 -19.00
C GLU A 114 2.86 2.71 -19.92
N ALA A 115 1.92 1.78 -19.84
CA ALA A 115 0.69 1.84 -20.61
C ALA A 115 -0.14 3.08 -20.26
N PHE A 116 -0.27 3.38 -18.96
CA PHE A 116 -0.96 4.58 -18.49
C PHE A 116 -0.31 5.86 -19.03
N LEU A 117 1.00 6.02 -18.88
CA LEU A 117 1.73 7.19 -19.37
C LEU A 117 1.58 7.36 -20.88
N ARG A 118 1.57 6.28 -21.64
CA ARG A 118 1.44 6.31 -23.10
C ARG A 118 0.06 6.74 -23.59
N HIS A 119 -0.99 6.42 -22.84
CA HIS A 119 -2.37 6.60 -23.30
C HIS A 119 -3.12 7.77 -22.64
N TYR A 120 -2.67 8.24 -21.48
CA TYR A 120 -3.39 9.21 -20.66
C TYR A 120 -2.57 10.47 -20.32
N VAL A 121 -1.27 10.46 -20.58
CA VAL A 121 -0.34 11.57 -20.34
C VAL A 121 0.33 11.97 -21.65
#